data_b7438240a95a5dd6b10bcb790395017f
#
_entry.id   b7438240a95a5dd6b10bcb790395017f
#
_cell.length_a   1.000
_cell.length_b   1.000
_cell.length_c   1.000
_cell.angle_alpha   90.00
_cell.angle_beta   90.00
_cell.angle_gamma   90.00
#
_symmetry.space_group_name_H-M   'P 1'
#
loop_
_entity.id
_entity.type
_entity.pdbx_description
1 polymer ?
#
loop_
_entity_poly.entity_id
_entity_poly.type
_entity_poly.pdbx_seq_one_letter_code
_entity_poly.pdbx_strand_id
1 'polypeptide(L)'
;TLSARAIVENNTSRWQNGVHVVIFLDDRVTSTAHKQLQDTLENYPEVRMVEYFTKSEASDEFKLLFKDQPELLQEVDFDILPTSLRINLNDPADYQLIIERMDGNPAVKEIRASGEAIERLLSLTNTLVLSATIFAVLIAFAAFILIINTLRLTAYALSLIHISEPTRRLS
;
A
#
# COMPACT_ATOMS: atom_id res chain seq x y z
N THR A 1 32.98 -12.64 -9.23
CA THR A 1 31.81 -11.79 -9.63
C THR A 1 30.48 -12.51 -9.52
N LEU A 2 30.44 -13.85 -9.50
CA LEU A 2 29.21 -14.65 -9.32
C LEU A 2 28.70 -14.66 -7.87
N SER A 3 29.59 -14.60 -6.89
CA SER A 3 29.23 -14.68 -5.46
C SER A 3 28.52 -13.42 -4.94
N ALA A 4 28.86 -12.22 -5.45
CA ALA A 4 28.23 -10.98 -5.05
C ALA A 4 26.80 -10.84 -5.59
N ARG A 5 26.52 -11.37 -6.78
CA ARG A 5 25.17 -11.41 -7.35
C ARG A 5 24.24 -12.32 -6.57
N ALA A 6 24.72 -13.49 -6.18
CA ALA A 6 23.95 -14.45 -5.40
C ALA A 6 23.59 -13.92 -4.00
N ILE A 7 24.47 -13.12 -3.37
CA ILE A 7 24.21 -12.51 -2.07
C ILE A 7 23.19 -11.37 -2.21
N VAL A 8 23.28 -10.57 -3.27
CA VAL A 8 22.33 -9.48 -3.54
C VAL A 8 20.95 -10.03 -3.95
N GLU A 9 20.90 -11.05 -4.79
CA GLU A 9 19.63 -11.68 -5.18
C GLU A 9 18.95 -12.41 -4.01
N ASN A 10 19.71 -13.05 -3.15
CA ASN A 10 19.18 -13.74 -1.97
C ASN A 10 18.69 -12.76 -0.88
N ASN A 11 19.29 -11.58 -0.81
CA ASN A 11 18.88 -10.54 0.15
C ASN A 11 17.70 -9.71 -0.38
N THR A 12 17.65 -9.43 -1.68
CA THR A 12 16.55 -8.68 -2.29
C THR A 12 15.26 -9.50 -2.37
N SER A 13 15.36 -10.82 -2.55
CA SER A 13 14.18 -11.71 -2.52
C SER A 13 13.57 -11.85 -1.11
N ARG A 14 14.36 -11.67 -0.06
CA ARG A 14 13.86 -11.60 1.33
C ARG A 14 13.00 -10.37 1.57
N TRP A 15 13.32 -9.23 0.95
CA TRP A 15 12.55 -7.99 1.03
C TRP A 15 11.25 -8.03 0.23
N GLN A 16 11.23 -8.74 -0.88
CA GLN A 16 10.02 -8.92 -1.70
C GLN A 16 9.02 -9.91 -1.08
N ASN A 17 9.45 -10.74 -0.12
CA ASN A 17 8.59 -11.69 0.57
C ASN A 17 7.96 -11.14 1.87
N GLY A 18 7.66 -9.82 1.88
CA GLY A 18 6.66 -9.24 2.75
C GLY A 18 6.97 -9.27 4.25
N VAL A 19 7.93 -8.46 4.73
CA VAL A 19 7.91 -8.08 6.15
C VAL A 19 6.65 -7.25 6.39
N HIS A 20 5.72 -7.79 7.15
CA HIS A 20 4.44 -7.13 7.39
C HIS A 20 4.47 -6.22 8.62
N VAL A 21 5.24 -6.60 9.65
CA VAL A 21 5.38 -5.83 10.88
C VAL A 21 6.84 -5.77 11.31
N VAL A 22 7.29 -4.60 11.71
CA VAL A 22 8.62 -4.38 12.32
C VAL A 22 8.40 -3.86 13.73
N ILE A 23 8.93 -4.57 14.71
CA ILE A 23 8.92 -4.18 16.13
C ILE A 23 10.32 -3.70 16.48
N PHE A 24 10.45 -2.42 16.80
CA PHE A 24 11.68 -1.86 17.33
C PHE A 24 11.76 -2.12 18.83
N LEU A 25 12.87 -2.68 19.25
CA LEU A 25 13.10 -3.07 20.64
C LEU A 25 13.68 -1.93 21.46
N ASP A 26 13.34 -1.91 22.75
CA ASP A 26 13.95 -0.95 23.68
C ASP A 26 15.30 -1.46 24.18
N ASP A 27 16.37 -0.72 23.89
CA ASP A 27 17.74 -1.05 24.28
C ASP A 27 17.97 -1.09 25.81
N ARG A 28 17.03 -0.53 26.60
CA ARG A 28 17.07 -0.58 28.08
C ARG A 28 16.66 -1.92 28.66
N VAL A 29 16.08 -2.78 27.84
CA VAL A 29 15.61 -4.10 28.24
C VAL A 29 16.68 -5.14 27.94
N THR A 30 16.75 -6.17 28.76
CA THR A 30 17.77 -7.23 28.65
C THR A 30 17.60 -8.04 27.36
N SER A 31 18.71 -8.53 26.82
CA SER A 31 18.70 -9.43 25.65
C SER A 31 17.87 -10.71 25.87
N THR A 32 17.76 -11.13 27.13
CA THR A 32 16.90 -12.27 27.52
C THR A 32 15.42 -11.95 27.27
N ALA A 33 14.97 -10.73 27.59
CA ALA A 33 13.59 -10.33 27.35
C ALA A 33 13.31 -10.18 25.84
N HIS A 34 14.28 -9.72 25.06
CA HIS A 34 14.15 -9.69 23.59
C HIS A 34 13.97 -11.10 23.02
N LYS A 35 14.74 -12.07 23.53
CA LYS A 35 14.60 -13.46 23.09
C LYS A 35 13.26 -14.07 23.50
N GLN A 36 12.79 -13.80 24.72
CA GLN A 36 11.48 -14.24 25.17
C GLN A 36 10.35 -13.64 24.31
N LEU A 37 10.48 -12.38 23.89
CA LEU A 37 9.53 -11.75 23.01
C LEU A 37 9.54 -12.42 21.63
N GLN A 38 10.72 -12.70 21.08
CA GLN A 38 10.85 -13.45 19.83
C GLN A 38 10.18 -14.81 19.92
N ASP A 39 10.51 -15.61 20.96
CA ASP A 39 9.92 -16.94 21.18
C ASP A 39 8.39 -16.86 21.32
N THR A 40 7.88 -15.81 21.96
CA THR A 40 6.43 -15.58 22.09
C THR A 40 5.77 -15.31 20.75
N LEU A 41 6.38 -14.47 19.93
CA LEU A 41 5.87 -14.11 18.60
C LEU A 41 5.90 -15.30 17.64
N GLU A 42 6.95 -16.14 17.70
CA GLU A 42 7.07 -17.35 16.88
C GLU A 42 5.98 -18.38 17.18
N ASN A 43 5.42 -18.36 18.41
CA ASN A 43 4.33 -19.25 18.80
C ASN A 43 2.93 -18.76 18.38
N TYR A 44 2.80 -17.57 17.79
CA TYR A 44 1.51 -17.10 17.33
C TYR A 44 1.12 -17.75 15.98
N PRO A 45 -0.10 -18.26 15.84
CA PRO A 45 -0.55 -18.95 14.62
C PRO A 45 -0.59 -18.04 13.38
N GLU A 46 -0.73 -16.74 13.59
CA GLU A 46 -0.72 -15.73 12.52
C GLU A 46 0.69 -15.45 11.97
N VAL A 47 1.72 -15.79 12.77
CA VAL A 47 3.12 -15.51 12.44
C VAL A 47 3.71 -16.68 11.65
N ARG A 48 4.28 -16.35 10.50
CA ARG A 48 5.01 -17.33 9.67
C ARG A 48 6.47 -17.44 10.06
N MET A 49 7.11 -16.29 10.34
CA MET A 49 8.53 -16.19 10.64
C MET A 49 8.82 -14.89 11.39
N VAL A 50 9.74 -14.96 12.35
CA VAL A 50 10.30 -13.80 13.06
C VAL A 50 11.81 -13.77 12.83
N GLU A 51 12.32 -12.66 12.33
CA GLU A 51 13.76 -12.43 12.17
C GLU A 51 14.23 -11.39 13.18
N TYR A 52 15.23 -11.77 13.99
CA TYR A 52 15.89 -10.82 14.87
C TYR A 52 16.97 -10.07 14.11
N PHE A 53 16.86 -8.76 14.07
CA PHE A 53 17.72 -7.88 13.29
C PHE A 53 18.53 -7.01 14.24
N THR A 54 19.83 -7.27 14.29
CA THR A 54 20.75 -6.59 15.18
C THR A 54 21.10 -5.17 14.67
N LYS A 55 21.64 -4.33 15.55
CA LYS A 55 22.17 -2.99 15.17
C LYS A 55 23.22 -3.07 14.06
N SER A 56 24.10 -4.08 14.11
CA SER A 56 25.14 -4.28 13.10
C SER A 56 24.54 -4.58 11.74
N GLU A 57 23.57 -5.49 11.68
CA GLU A 57 22.85 -5.83 10.44
C GLU A 57 22.06 -4.63 9.90
N ALA A 58 21.44 -3.85 10.78
CA ALA A 58 20.77 -2.61 10.41
C ALA A 58 21.73 -1.57 9.81
N SER A 59 22.93 -1.44 10.40
CA SER A 59 23.98 -0.57 9.89
C SER A 59 24.48 -1.01 8.51
N ASP A 60 24.72 -2.31 8.34
CA ASP A 60 25.22 -2.86 7.08
C ASP A 60 24.19 -2.72 5.96
N GLU A 61 22.92 -2.93 6.30
CA GLU A 61 21.82 -2.71 5.39
C GLU A 61 21.68 -1.24 5.00
N PHE A 62 21.74 -0.33 5.95
CA PHE A 62 21.72 1.11 5.70
C PHE A 62 22.87 1.53 4.78
N LYS A 63 24.10 1.06 5.03
CA LYS A 63 25.25 1.32 4.16
C LYS A 63 25.04 0.80 2.74
N LEU A 64 24.39 -0.36 2.60
CA LEU A 64 24.10 -0.95 1.29
C LEU A 64 23.05 -0.15 0.52
N LEU A 65 21.99 0.29 1.20
CA LEU A 65 20.91 1.09 0.61
C LEU A 65 21.40 2.46 0.13
N PHE A 66 22.27 3.10 0.92
CA PHE A 66 22.75 4.45 0.64
C PHE A 66 24.19 4.48 0.10
N LYS A 67 24.67 3.38 -0.48
CA LYS A 67 26.01 3.28 -1.07
C LYS A 67 26.32 4.36 -2.12
N ASP A 68 25.30 4.81 -2.82
CA ASP A 68 25.38 5.82 -3.87
C ASP A 68 25.25 7.27 -3.32
N GLN A 69 25.06 7.40 -1.99
CA GLN A 69 24.92 8.68 -1.29
C GLN A 69 25.86 8.74 -0.06
N PRO A 70 27.21 8.82 -0.29
CA PRO A 70 28.20 8.74 0.78
C PRO A 70 28.10 9.89 1.80
N GLU A 71 27.49 11.01 1.44
CA GLU A 71 27.28 12.14 2.33
C GLU A 71 26.32 11.77 3.47
N LEU A 72 25.26 11.02 3.20
CA LEU A 72 24.33 10.54 4.22
C LEU A 72 24.98 9.56 5.19
N LEU A 73 25.94 8.75 4.70
CA LEU A 73 26.63 7.77 5.53
C LEU A 73 27.60 8.42 6.54
N GLN A 74 28.06 9.65 6.29
CA GLN A 74 28.96 10.38 7.19
C GLN A 74 28.21 11.10 8.31
N GLU A 75 26.93 11.42 8.12
CA GLU A 75 26.13 12.16 9.09
C GLU A 75 25.34 11.25 10.04
N VAL A 76 25.20 9.95 9.70
CA VAL A 76 24.42 9.01 10.50
C VAL A 76 25.28 8.38 11.59
N ASP A 77 24.85 8.51 12.82
CA ASP A 77 25.35 7.75 13.96
C ASP A 77 24.69 6.36 13.96
N PHE A 78 25.46 5.34 13.57
CA PHE A 78 24.97 3.96 13.47
C PHE A 78 24.67 3.33 14.83
N ASP A 79 25.20 3.89 15.93
CA ASP A 79 24.96 3.39 17.28
C ASP A 79 23.53 3.68 17.76
N ILE A 80 22.85 4.64 17.14
CA ILE A 80 21.44 4.96 17.44
C ILE A 80 20.43 4.04 16.75
N LEU A 81 20.88 3.22 15.80
CA LEU A 81 19.97 2.28 15.13
C LEU A 81 19.45 1.26 16.13
N PRO A 82 18.11 1.12 16.23
CA PRO A 82 17.54 0.17 17.18
C PRO A 82 17.61 -1.26 16.66
N THR A 83 17.71 -2.21 17.59
CA THR A 83 17.45 -3.62 17.29
C THR A 83 15.98 -3.79 16.95
N SER A 84 15.65 -4.67 16.02
CA SER A 84 14.28 -4.90 15.61
C SER A 84 13.94 -6.38 15.40
N LEU A 85 12.67 -6.71 15.55
CA LEU A 85 12.08 -7.97 15.13
C LEU A 85 11.26 -7.73 13.87
N ARG A 86 11.58 -8.44 12.81
CA ARG A 86 10.87 -8.40 11.53
C ARG A 86 9.96 -9.60 11.44
N ILE A 87 8.68 -9.35 11.32
CA ILE A 87 7.63 -10.36 11.38
C ILE A 87 6.98 -10.52 10.02
N ASN A 88 7.01 -11.75 9.53
CA ASN A 88 6.24 -12.17 8.37
C ASN A 88 4.98 -12.88 8.86
N LEU A 89 3.83 -12.40 8.45
CA LEU A 89 2.53 -12.99 8.77
C LEU A 89 2.10 -13.97 7.68
N ASN A 90 1.26 -14.93 8.05
CA ASN A 90 0.60 -15.81 7.10
C ASN A 90 -0.41 -15.02 6.24
N ASP A 91 -1.18 -14.13 6.87
CA ASP A 91 -2.04 -13.16 6.20
C ASP A 91 -1.59 -11.75 6.60
N PRO A 92 -1.26 -10.87 5.63
CA PRO A 92 -0.92 -9.48 5.90
C PRO A 92 -1.98 -8.70 6.66
N ALA A 93 -3.27 -9.07 6.54
CA ALA A 93 -4.37 -8.40 7.23
C ALA A 93 -4.33 -8.59 8.77
N ASP A 94 -3.63 -9.63 9.25
CA ASP A 94 -3.52 -9.93 10.69
C ASP A 94 -2.54 -9.01 11.44
N TYR A 95 -1.93 -8.02 10.76
CA TYR A 95 -0.97 -7.13 11.41
C TYR A 95 -1.55 -6.35 12.60
N GLN A 96 -2.85 -6.03 12.57
CA GLN A 96 -3.53 -5.34 13.67
C GLN A 96 -3.55 -6.19 14.94
N LEU A 97 -3.72 -7.50 14.82
CA LEU A 97 -3.71 -8.41 15.96
C LEU A 97 -2.34 -8.43 16.66
N ILE A 98 -1.27 -8.33 15.87
CA ILE A 98 0.10 -8.27 16.42
C ILE A 98 0.31 -6.94 17.14
N ILE A 99 -0.14 -5.82 16.56
CA ILE A 99 -0.04 -4.50 17.18
C ILE A 99 -0.78 -4.50 18.52
N GLU A 100 -2.03 -4.95 18.58
CA GLU A 100 -2.85 -4.97 19.79
C GLU A 100 -2.23 -5.86 20.90
N ARG A 101 -1.68 -7.02 20.54
CA ARG A 101 -1.04 -7.93 21.52
C ARG A 101 0.29 -7.39 22.06
N MET A 102 0.98 -6.58 21.27
CA MET A 102 2.28 -6.03 21.64
C MET A 102 2.19 -4.64 22.24
N ASP A 103 1.03 -4.01 22.17
CA ASP A 103 0.80 -2.69 22.77
C ASP A 103 1.01 -2.74 24.31
N GLY A 104 1.77 -1.78 24.81
CA GLY A 104 2.13 -1.71 26.22
C GLY A 104 3.21 -2.69 26.69
N ASN A 105 3.82 -3.50 25.82
CA ASN A 105 4.92 -4.38 26.19
C ASN A 105 6.20 -3.55 26.44
N PRO A 106 6.83 -3.64 27.64
CA PRO A 106 7.98 -2.83 28.00
C PRO A 106 9.24 -3.09 27.14
N ALA A 107 9.31 -4.23 26.45
CA ALA A 107 10.40 -4.56 25.54
C ALA A 107 10.23 -3.91 24.15
N VAL A 108 9.06 -3.38 23.87
CA VAL A 108 8.70 -2.76 22.59
C VAL A 108 8.82 -1.25 22.70
N LYS A 109 9.64 -0.65 21.84
CA LYS A 109 9.78 0.80 21.74
C LYS A 109 8.78 1.40 20.75
N GLU A 110 8.65 0.77 19.59
CA GLU A 110 7.78 1.23 18.50
C GLU A 110 7.41 0.03 17.61
N ILE A 111 6.19 0.05 17.08
CA ILE A 111 5.73 -0.95 16.11
C ILE A 111 5.40 -0.22 14.81
N ARG A 112 5.92 -0.72 13.71
CA ARG A 112 5.60 -0.25 12.36
C ARG A 112 5.07 -1.39 11.52
N ALA A 113 3.88 -1.22 10.98
CA ALA A 113 3.28 -2.17 10.07
C ALA A 113 3.31 -1.62 8.63
N SER A 114 3.83 -2.41 7.72
CA SER A 114 3.80 -2.08 6.28
C SER A 114 2.37 -2.10 5.73
N GLY A 115 1.48 -2.88 6.36
CA GLY A 115 0.07 -2.97 6.00
C GLY A 115 -0.68 -1.64 6.09
N GLU A 116 -0.36 -0.78 7.06
CA GLU A 116 -1.01 0.52 7.22
C GLU A 116 -0.82 1.44 5.99
N ALA A 117 0.37 1.45 5.41
CA ALA A 117 0.63 2.21 4.18
C ALA A 117 -0.12 1.62 2.98
N ILE A 118 -0.20 0.30 2.89
CA ILE A 118 -0.92 -0.41 1.83
C ILE A 118 -2.43 -0.17 1.95
N GLU A 119 -3.00 -0.24 3.15
CA GLU A 119 -4.42 0.04 3.38
C GLU A 119 -4.79 1.48 3.02
N ARG A 120 -3.96 2.45 3.36
CA ARG A 120 -4.15 3.85 2.95
C ARG A 120 -4.14 4.00 1.43
N LEU A 121 -3.23 3.32 0.73
CA LEU A 121 -3.20 3.33 -0.73
C LEU A 121 -4.43 2.66 -1.34
N LEU A 122 -4.85 1.51 -0.81
CA LEU A 122 -6.05 0.80 -1.28
C LEU A 122 -7.33 1.62 -1.02
N SER A 123 -7.44 2.29 0.12
CA SER A 123 -8.58 3.15 0.44
C SER A 123 -8.65 4.36 -0.49
N LEU A 124 -7.53 4.97 -0.82
CA LEU A 124 -7.44 6.04 -1.81
C LEU A 124 -7.87 5.54 -3.20
N THR A 125 -7.38 4.38 -3.61
CA THR A 125 -7.75 3.78 -4.90
C THR A 125 -9.26 3.50 -4.98
N ASN A 126 -9.85 2.92 -3.94
CA ASN A 126 -11.29 2.66 -3.88
C ASN A 126 -12.11 3.95 -3.94
N THR A 127 -11.68 5.01 -3.25
CA THR A 127 -12.32 6.31 -3.29
C THR A 127 -12.26 6.92 -4.70
N LEU A 128 -11.12 6.81 -5.38
CA LEU A 128 -10.96 7.28 -6.75
C LEU A 128 -11.84 6.50 -7.73
N VAL A 129 -11.88 5.19 -7.63
CA VAL A 129 -12.73 4.33 -8.48
C VAL A 129 -14.21 4.67 -8.26
N LEU A 130 -14.65 4.81 -7.01
CA LEU A 130 -16.03 5.19 -6.69
C LEU A 130 -16.40 6.55 -7.28
N SER A 131 -15.53 7.56 -7.10
CA SER A 131 -15.77 8.90 -7.66
C SER A 131 -15.81 8.88 -9.18
N ALA A 132 -14.89 8.18 -9.84
CA ALA A 132 -14.89 8.03 -11.30
C ALA A 132 -16.15 7.34 -11.81
N THR A 133 -16.65 6.34 -11.10
CA THR A 133 -17.90 5.64 -11.44
C THR A 133 -19.09 6.58 -11.35
N ILE A 134 -19.19 7.39 -10.29
CA ILE A 134 -20.25 8.40 -10.13
C ILE A 134 -20.20 9.40 -11.28
N PHE A 135 -19.04 9.92 -11.63
CA PHE A 135 -18.85 10.83 -12.76
C PHE A 135 -19.27 10.19 -14.10
N ALA A 136 -18.90 8.94 -14.33
CA ALA A 136 -19.28 8.21 -15.54
C ALA A 136 -20.80 8.09 -15.67
N VAL A 137 -21.52 7.80 -14.59
CA VAL A 137 -22.98 7.72 -14.57
C VAL A 137 -23.61 9.08 -14.85
N LEU A 138 -23.09 10.17 -14.27
CA LEU A 138 -23.59 11.52 -14.51
C LEU A 138 -23.40 11.94 -15.97
N ILE A 139 -22.25 11.64 -16.58
CA ILE A 139 -21.99 11.92 -17.99
C ILE A 139 -22.92 11.12 -18.89
N ALA A 140 -23.12 9.83 -18.60
CA ALA A 140 -24.06 8.99 -19.36
C ALA A 140 -25.49 9.54 -19.29
N PHE A 141 -25.92 10.00 -18.12
CA PHE A 141 -27.25 10.61 -17.94
C PHE A 141 -27.38 11.93 -18.71
N ALA A 142 -26.38 12.80 -18.67
CA ALA A 142 -26.36 14.04 -19.46
C ALA A 142 -26.41 13.76 -20.97
N ALA A 143 -25.64 12.79 -21.45
CA ALA A 143 -25.66 12.37 -22.85
C ALA A 143 -27.06 11.83 -23.25
N PHE A 144 -27.71 11.06 -22.41
CA PHE A 144 -29.06 10.57 -22.66
C PHE A 144 -30.06 11.70 -22.80
N ILE A 145 -30.00 12.73 -21.94
CA ILE A 145 -30.87 13.92 -22.06
C ILE A 145 -30.60 14.66 -23.37
N LEU A 146 -29.35 14.82 -23.76
CA LEU A 146 -28.99 15.49 -25.04
C LEU A 146 -29.53 14.72 -26.23
N ILE A 147 -29.45 13.40 -26.23
CA ILE A 147 -30.02 12.55 -27.29
C ILE A 147 -31.53 12.75 -27.40
N ILE A 148 -32.25 12.71 -26.27
CA ILE A 148 -33.72 12.95 -26.26
C ILE A 148 -34.07 14.33 -26.81
N ASN A 149 -33.33 15.38 -26.39
CA ASN A 149 -33.57 16.72 -26.89
C ASN A 149 -33.31 16.82 -28.40
N THR A 150 -32.24 16.22 -28.89
CA THR A 150 -31.94 16.20 -30.34
C THR A 150 -33.01 15.48 -31.15
N LEU A 151 -33.49 14.33 -30.68
CA LEU A 151 -34.55 13.58 -31.32
C LEU A 151 -35.86 14.37 -31.35
N ARG A 152 -36.19 15.07 -30.27
CA ARG A 152 -37.39 15.96 -30.24
C ARG A 152 -37.31 17.08 -31.29
N LEU A 153 -36.15 17.78 -31.34
CA LEU A 153 -35.96 18.86 -32.30
C LEU A 153 -36.07 18.36 -33.75
N THR A 154 -35.49 17.21 -34.05
CA THR A 154 -35.52 16.58 -35.37
C THR A 154 -36.97 16.19 -35.74
N ALA A 155 -37.74 15.65 -34.81
CA ALA A 155 -39.15 15.30 -35.06
C ALA A 155 -40.00 16.54 -35.34
N TYR A 156 -39.77 17.66 -34.63
CA TYR A 156 -40.49 18.91 -34.91
C TYR A 156 -40.09 19.51 -36.27
N ALA A 157 -38.83 19.45 -36.65
CA ALA A 157 -38.37 19.96 -37.95
C ALA A 157 -38.98 19.17 -39.12
N LEU A 158 -39.08 17.86 -39.02
CA LEU A 158 -39.73 17.04 -40.04
C LEU A 158 -41.24 17.32 -40.15
N SER A 159 -41.92 17.56 -39.04
CA SER A 159 -43.36 17.88 -39.02
C SER A 159 -43.68 19.18 -39.71
N LEU A 160 -42.79 20.20 -39.59
CA LEU A 160 -42.94 21.50 -40.29
C LEU A 160 -42.75 21.39 -41.81
N ILE A 161 -41.87 20.54 -42.32
CA ILE A 161 -41.64 20.33 -43.74
C ILE A 161 -42.83 19.67 -44.40
N HIS A 162 -43.54 18.80 -43.72
CA HIS A 162 -44.69 18.10 -44.29
C HIS A 162 -45.95 18.98 -44.41
N ILE A 163 -46.02 20.10 -43.68
CA ILE A 163 -47.13 21.05 -43.72
C ILE A 163 -46.97 22.08 -44.89
N SER A 164 -45.74 22.20 -45.41
CA SER A 164 -45.44 23.19 -46.46
C SER A 164 -45.48 22.68 -47.90
N GLU A 165 -45.93 21.42 -48.14
CA GLU A 165 -46.20 20.98 -49.53
C GLU A 165 -47.52 21.56 -50.00
N PRO A 166 -47.54 22.60 -50.87
CA PRO A 166 -48.76 23.08 -51.46
C PRO A 166 -49.28 22.05 -52.48
N THR A 167 -50.43 21.52 -52.24
CA THR A 167 -51.18 20.76 -53.25
C THR A 167 -51.34 21.56 -54.50
N ARG A 168 -50.40 21.39 -55.45
CA ARG A 168 -50.57 21.88 -56.83
C ARG A 168 -51.60 20.97 -57.51
N ARG A 169 -52.88 21.29 -57.36
CA ARG A 169 -53.90 20.77 -58.26
C ARG A 169 -53.68 21.41 -59.63
N LEU A 170 -53.35 20.58 -60.60
CA LEU A 170 -53.50 20.91 -62.01
C LEU A 170 -54.95 20.83 -62.37
N SER A 171 -55.51 21.90 -62.82
CA SER A 171 -56.74 21.98 -63.66
C SER A 171 -56.31 22.08 -65.11
#